data_6d9acd4e27e1c1c246f505b9c9a7743f
#
_entry.id   6d9acd4e27e1c1c246f505b9c9a7743f
#
_cell.length_a   1.000
_cell.length_b   1.000
_cell.length_c   1.000
_cell.angle_alpha   90.00
_cell.angle_beta   90.00
_cell.angle_gamma   90.00
#
_symmetry.space_group_name_H-M   'P 1'
#
loop_
_entity.id
_entity.type
_entity.pdbx_description
1 polymer ?
#
loop_
_entity_poly.entity_id
_entity_poly.type
_entity_poly.pdbx_seq_one_letter_code
_entity_poly.pdbx_strand_id
1 'polypeptide(L)'
;MSNQEVLLKVENLCQYFGMQGSELKAVDNVSFDIKKGEVFGLVGESGCGKTTTGRSIIKLYNITGGNIFFKGIRISAGKRGYQEAIKKAREDYKAAVAANPEKKVQLKAEMDKTIAEQTKAMKEAIFDQNNCDKEYSKRLQEACKMKYEALLARASDSEKAALTRSSRTRCARLARPSW
;
A
#
# COMPACT_ATOMS: atom_id res chain seq x y z
N MET A 1 25.41 -2.52 11.98
CA MET A 1 24.71 -1.88 10.85
C MET A 1 23.36 -1.42 11.38
N SER A 2 23.08 -0.12 11.47
CA SER A 2 21.84 0.41 12.01
C SER A 2 20.71 -0.02 11.07
N ASN A 3 19.75 -0.78 11.60
CA ASN A 3 18.53 -1.19 10.91
C ASN A 3 17.66 0.07 10.73
N GLN A 4 17.94 0.85 9.68
CA GLN A 4 17.20 2.09 9.42
C GLN A 4 15.77 1.72 8.99
N GLU A 5 14.79 2.30 9.69
CA GLU A 5 13.35 2.11 9.42
C GLU A 5 13.02 2.55 8.00
N VAL A 6 12.39 1.66 7.20
CA VAL A 6 11.87 2.00 5.87
C VAL A 6 10.67 2.91 6.05
N LEU A 7 10.78 4.13 5.51
CA LEU A 7 9.74 5.14 5.58
C LEU A 7 8.72 5.00 4.45
N LEU A 8 9.20 4.83 3.22
CA LEU A 8 8.39 4.62 2.03
C LEU A 8 8.89 3.36 1.32
N LYS A 9 7.96 2.49 0.94
CA LYS A 9 8.24 1.30 0.12
C LYS A 9 7.35 1.31 -1.10
N VAL A 10 7.95 1.20 -2.26
CA VAL A 10 7.29 1.10 -3.57
C VAL A 10 7.58 -0.29 -4.12
N GLU A 11 6.53 -1.05 -4.42
CA GLU A 11 6.61 -2.42 -4.92
C GLU A 11 5.89 -2.54 -6.26
N ASN A 12 6.65 -2.90 -7.30
CA ASN A 12 6.16 -3.22 -8.64
C ASN A 12 5.21 -2.16 -9.19
N LEU A 13 5.51 -0.87 -8.95
CA LEU A 13 4.70 0.26 -9.37
C LEU A 13 4.54 0.28 -10.88
N CYS A 14 3.29 0.22 -11.33
CA CYS A 14 2.91 0.44 -12.72
C CYS A 14 1.91 1.59 -12.79
N GLN A 15 2.18 2.54 -13.70
CA GLN A 15 1.26 3.61 -14.03
C GLN A 15 1.11 3.69 -15.55
N TYR A 16 -0.05 3.27 -16.02
CA TYR A 16 -0.39 3.25 -17.43
C TYR A 16 -1.56 4.18 -17.71
N PHE A 17 -1.50 4.86 -18.83
CA PHE A 17 -2.55 5.77 -19.29
C PHE A 17 -3.16 5.23 -20.58
N GLY A 18 -4.49 5.11 -20.59
CA GLY A 18 -5.22 4.72 -21.80
C GLY A 18 -5.13 5.82 -22.87
N MET A 19 -4.75 5.45 -24.07
CA MET A 19 -4.81 6.28 -25.27
C MET A 19 -5.73 5.60 -26.27
N GLN A 20 -6.26 6.33 -27.26
CA GLN A 20 -7.11 5.74 -28.30
C GLN A 20 -6.42 4.56 -28.98
N GLY A 21 -6.88 3.32 -28.68
CA GLY A 21 -6.38 2.08 -29.27
C GLY A 21 -5.02 1.57 -28.72
N SER A 22 -4.40 2.26 -27.76
CA SER A 22 -3.11 1.87 -27.18
C SER A 22 -3.05 2.22 -25.68
N GLU A 23 -2.00 1.77 -25.00
CA GLU A 23 -1.73 2.07 -23.60
C GLU A 23 -0.31 2.63 -23.47
N LEU A 24 -0.19 3.82 -22.88
CA LEU A 24 1.09 4.43 -22.57
C LEU A 24 1.56 3.92 -21.21
N LYS A 25 2.63 3.14 -21.18
CA LYS A 25 3.30 2.68 -19.95
C LYS A 25 4.27 3.76 -19.47
N ALA A 26 3.78 4.69 -18.68
CA ALA A 26 4.59 5.79 -18.17
C ALA A 26 5.54 5.37 -17.04
N VAL A 27 5.14 4.37 -16.24
CA VAL A 27 5.97 3.70 -15.22
C VAL A 27 5.65 2.22 -15.32
N ASP A 28 6.66 1.36 -15.43
CA ASP A 28 6.47 -0.07 -15.59
C ASP A 28 7.37 -0.84 -14.62
N ASN A 29 6.75 -1.52 -13.65
CA ASN A 29 7.39 -2.43 -12.69
C ASN A 29 8.56 -1.83 -11.90
N VAL A 30 8.38 -0.63 -11.34
CA VAL A 30 9.42 0.06 -10.56
C VAL A 30 9.28 -0.25 -9.07
N SER A 31 10.40 -0.65 -8.42
CA SER A 31 10.46 -0.94 -6.98
C SER A 31 11.65 -0.26 -6.35
N PHE A 32 11.44 0.37 -5.19
CA PHE A 32 12.48 0.96 -4.36
C PHE A 32 11.97 1.24 -2.95
N ASP A 33 12.91 1.40 -2.02
CA ASP A 33 12.64 1.75 -0.63
C ASP A 33 13.36 3.06 -0.29
N ILE A 34 12.72 3.91 0.54
CA ILE A 34 13.31 5.11 1.11
C ILE A 34 13.31 4.97 2.62
N LYS A 35 14.47 5.11 3.23
CA LYS A 35 14.64 5.03 4.68
C LYS A 35 14.40 6.37 5.36
N LYS A 36 14.11 6.34 6.63
CA LYS A 36 13.92 7.55 7.43
C LYS A 36 15.21 8.38 7.48
N GLY A 37 15.09 9.65 7.09
CA GLY A 37 16.23 10.59 7.02
C GLY A 37 17.08 10.46 5.77
N GLU A 38 16.73 9.58 4.83
CA GLU A 38 17.41 9.43 3.55
C GLU A 38 16.94 10.50 2.55
N VAL A 39 17.86 10.98 1.73
CA VAL A 39 17.56 11.79 0.55
C VAL A 39 17.66 10.92 -0.69
N PHE A 40 16.52 10.69 -1.34
CA PHE A 40 16.42 9.84 -2.52
C PHE A 40 16.18 10.68 -3.78
N GLY A 41 17.04 10.56 -4.78
CA GLY A 41 16.98 11.29 -6.04
C GLY A 41 16.47 10.41 -7.19
N LEU A 42 15.41 10.85 -7.86
CA LEU A 42 14.94 10.27 -9.13
C LEU A 42 15.58 11.04 -10.28
N VAL A 43 16.52 10.42 -10.98
CA VAL A 43 17.21 10.98 -12.13
C VAL A 43 16.88 10.23 -13.42
N GLY A 44 17.01 10.89 -14.56
CA GLY A 44 16.75 10.31 -15.89
C GLY A 44 16.34 11.38 -16.91
N GLU A 45 16.19 11.00 -18.16
CA GLU A 45 15.85 11.88 -19.27
C GLU A 45 14.43 12.46 -19.17
N SER A 46 14.13 13.50 -19.95
CA SER A 46 12.78 14.05 -20.06
C SER A 46 11.82 13.00 -20.57
N GLY A 47 10.63 12.88 -19.93
CA GLY A 47 9.61 11.89 -20.34
C GLY A 47 9.79 10.47 -19.78
N CYS A 48 10.87 10.14 -19.06
CA CYS A 48 11.10 8.78 -18.52
C CYS A 48 10.25 8.41 -17.30
N GLY A 49 9.19 9.14 -16.96
CA GLY A 49 8.25 8.77 -15.90
C GLY A 49 8.54 9.31 -14.50
N LYS A 50 9.59 10.13 -14.27
CA LYS A 50 9.94 10.68 -12.94
C LYS A 50 8.78 11.41 -12.26
N THR A 51 8.19 12.34 -12.97
CA THR A 51 7.04 13.13 -12.48
C THR A 51 5.83 12.23 -12.22
N THR A 52 5.60 11.25 -13.09
CA THR A 52 4.53 10.26 -12.94
C THR A 52 4.74 9.41 -11.68
N THR A 53 5.96 8.93 -11.45
CA THR A 53 6.32 8.19 -10.24
C THR A 53 6.07 9.03 -8.98
N GLY A 54 6.56 10.28 -8.94
CA GLY A 54 6.33 11.17 -7.80
C GLY A 54 4.84 11.44 -7.56
N ARG A 55 4.06 11.71 -8.60
CA ARG A 55 2.61 11.93 -8.50
C ARG A 55 1.85 10.69 -8.05
N SER A 56 2.30 9.50 -8.44
CA SER A 56 1.74 8.23 -7.98
C SER A 56 1.99 8.01 -6.48
N ILE A 57 3.19 8.35 -5.98
CA ILE A 57 3.55 8.22 -4.56
C ILE A 57 2.70 9.12 -3.68
N ILE A 58 2.46 10.36 -4.09
CA ILE A 58 1.63 11.32 -3.34
C ILE A 58 0.13 11.17 -3.63
N LYS A 59 -0.28 10.06 -4.26
CA LYS A 59 -1.69 9.71 -4.55
C LYS A 59 -2.44 10.71 -5.45
N LEU A 60 -1.74 11.48 -6.29
CA LEU A 60 -2.39 12.28 -7.34
C LEU A 60 -2.88 11.40 -8.50
N TYR A 61 -2.31 10.21 -8.65
CA TYR A 61 -2.79 9.18 -9.57
C TYR A 61 -3.17 7.92 -8.81
N ASN A 62 -4.27 7.29 -9.22
CA ASN A 62 -4.56 5.91 -8.83
C ASN A 62 -3.65 5.00 -9.64
N ILE A 63 -2.74 4.29 -8.98
CA ILE A 63 -1.78 3.42 -9.65
C ILE A 63 -2.48 2.25 -10.35
N THR A 64 -1.96 1.86 -11.50
CA THR A 64 -2.52 0.77 -12.32
C THR A 64 -2.13 -0.59 -11.73
N GLY A 65 -0.89 -0.75 -11.27
CA GLY A 65 -0.36 -1.97 -10.67
C GLY A 65 0.62 -1.68 -9.55
N GLY A 66 0.93 -2.71 -8.74
CA GLY A 66 1.85 -2.63 -7.62
C GLY A 66 1.23 -2.07 -6.34
N ASN A 67 2.09 -1.77 -5.36
CA ASN A 67 1.70 -1.26 -4.05
C ASN A 67 2.63 -0.15 -3.58
N ILE A 68 2.12 0.78 -2.80
CA ILE A 68 2.90 1.81 -2.12
C ILE A 68 2.56 1.78 -0.64
N PHE A 69 3.61 1.68 0.20
CA PHE A 69 3.49 1.68 1.65
C PHE A 69 4.20 2.89 2.24
N PHE A 70 3.59 3.53 3.19
CA PHE A 70 4.19 4.59 4.00
C PHE A 70 4.14 4.19 5.46
N LYS A 71 5.31 4.12 6.11
CA LYS A 71 5.45 3.62 7.49
C LYS A 71 4.77 2.26 7.70
N GLY A 72 4.90 1.36 6.72
CA GLY A 72 4.30 0.03 6.74
C GLY A 72 2.77 -0.01 6.55
N ILE A 73 2.13 1.14 6.26
CA ILE A 73 0.70 1.21 5.92
C ILE A 73 0.57 1.29 4.41
N ARG A 74 -0.25 0.43 3.80
CA ARG A 74 -0.54 0.48 2.36
C ARG A 74 -1.37 1.71 2.04
N ILE A 75 -0.79 2.67 1.33
CA ILE A 75 -1.44 3.92 0.95
C ILE A 75 -2.00 3.89 -0.47
N SER A 76 -1.46 3.02 -1.34
CA SER A 76 -1.96 2.86 -2.71
C SER A 76 -1.79 1.42 -3.18
N ALA A 77 -2.77 0.92 -3.95
CA ALA A 77 -2.78 -0.43 -4.53
C ALA A 77 -3.36 -0.42 -5.95
N GLY A 78 -2.63 -1.02 -6.89
CA GLY A 78 -3.09 -1.23 -8.25
C GLY A 78 -3.81 -2.57 -8.42
N LYS A 79 -4.81 -2.62 -9.30
CA LYS A 79 -5.63 -3.82 -9.53
C LYS A 79 -5.06 -4.74 -10.60
N ARG A 80 -4.21 -4.22 -11.49
CA ARG A 80 -3.79 -4.89 -12.72
C ARG A 80 -3.12 -6.24 -12.45
N GLY A 81 -2.17 -6.32 -11.54
CA GLY A 81 -1.47 -7.58 -11.25
C GLY A 81 -2.43 -8.71 -10.84
N TYR A 82 -3.43 -8.40 -10.02
CA TYR A 82 -4.47 -9.37 -9.64
C TYR A 82 -5.35 -9.76 -10.83
N GLN A 83 -5.73 -8.81 -11.67
CA GLN A 83 -6.54 -9.06 -12.86
C GLN A 83 -5.79 -9.91 -13.91
N GLU A 84 -4.51 -9.66 -14.11
CA GLU A 84 -3.65 -10.43 -14.99
C GLU A 84 -3.45 -11.86 -14.47
N ALA A 85 -3.24 -12.04 -13.17
CA ALA A 85 -3.16 -13.37 -12.55
C ALA A 85 -4.47 -14.16 -12.70
N ILE A 86 -5.63 -13.51 -12.54
CA ILE A 86 -6.94 -14.14 -12.77
C ILE A 86 -7.11 -14.52 -14.25
N LYS A 87 -6.73 -13.63 -15.17
CA LYS A 87 -6.79 -13.90 -16.61
C LYS A 87 -5.92 -15.10 -16.99
N LYS A 88 -4.67 -15.09 -16.52
CA LYS A 88 -3.73 -16.18 -16.73
C LYS A 88 -4.27 -17.52 -16.19
N ALA A 89 -4.79 -17.56 -14.97
CA ALA A 89 -5.37 -18.78 -14.41
C ALA A 89 -6.49 -19.37 -15.29
N ARG A 90 -7.30 -18.50 -15.93
CA ARG A 90 -8.34 -18.93 -16.87
C ARG A 90 -7.78 -19.45 -18.19
N GLU A 91 -6.70 -18.85 -18.69
CA GLU A 91 -6.02 -19.28 -19.91
C GLU A 91 -5.31 -20.62 -19.69
N ASP A 92 -4.58 -20.75 -18.57
CA ASP A 92 -3.91 -21.99 -18.17
C ASP A 92 -4.92 -23.15 -17.99
N TYR A 93 -6.09 -22.88 -17.39
CA TYR A 93 -7.17 -23.85 -17.29
C TYR A 93 -7.65 -24.33 -18.66
N LYS A 94 -7.89 -23.41 -19.60
CA LYS A 94 -8.33 -23.78 -20.97
C LYS A 94 -7.32 -24.66 -21.65
N ALA A 95 -6.03 -24.32 -21.58
CA ALA A 95 -4.95 -25.11 -22.18
C ALA A 95 -4.82 -26.49 -21.50
N ALA A 96 -4.89 -26.57 -20.17
CA ALA A 96 -4.79 -27.79 -19.40
C ALA A 96 -5.97 -28.77 -19.69
N VAL A 97 -7.19 -28.24 -19.81
CA VAL A 97 -8.37 -29.06 -20.15
C VAL A 97 -8.31 -29.57 -21.58
N ALA A 98 -7.76 -28.80 -22.53
CA ALA A 98 -7.55 -29.27 -23.91
C ALA A 98 -6.54 -30.42 -23.98
N ALA A 99 -5.51 -30.39 -23.10
CA ALA A 99 -4.50 -31.44 -23.01
C ALA A 99 -4.99 -32.70 -22.25
N ASN A 100 -5.83 -32.54 -21.22
CA ASN A 100 -6.29 -33.60 -20.32
C ASN A 100 -7.78 -33.44 -19.96
N PRO A 101 -8.71 -33.81 -20.86
CA PRO A 101 -10.15 -33.60 -20.64
C PRO A 101 -10.71 -34.34 -19.41
N GLU A 102 -10.12 -35.47 -19.05
CA GLU A 102 -10.52 -36.31 -17.90
C GLU A 102 -10.30 -35.61 -16.53
N LYS A 103 -9.33 -34.69 -16.44
CA LYS A 103 -9.01 -33.94 -15.22
C LYS A 103 -9.77 -32.63 -15.09
N LYS A 104 -10.75 -32.39 -15.96
CA LYS A 104 -11.50 -31.11 -16.01
C LYS A 104 -12.03 -30.63 -14.66
N VAL A 105 -12.55 -31.55 -13.84
CA VAL A 105 -13.13 -31.19 -12.51
C VAL A 105 -12.03 -30.70 -11.55
N GLN A 106 -10.91 -31.40 -11.49
CA GLN A 106 -9.77 -31.03 -10.64
C GLN A 106 -9.16 -29.70 -11.08
N LEU A 107 -8.88 -29.56 -12.39
CA LEU A 107 -8.32 -28.33 -12.97
C LEU A 107 -9.24 -27.12 -12.75
N LYS A 108 -10.57 -27.34 -12.80
CA LYS A 108 -11.53 -26.28 -12.50
C LYS A 108 -11.45 -25.85 -11.03
N ALA A 109 -11.34 -26.77 -10.09
CA ALA A 109 -11.24 -26.46 -8.67
C ALA A 109 -9.95 -25.68 -8.35
N GLU A 110 -8.82 -26.02 -8.98
CA GLU A 110 -7.55 -25.29 -8.85
C GLU A 110 -7.66 -23.85 -9.41
N MET A 111 -8.25 -23.68 -10.58
CA MET A 111 -8.50 -22.37 -11.16
C MET A 111 -9.42 -21.53 -10.25
N ASP A 112 -10.55 -22.09 -9.79
CA ASP A 112 -11.51 -21.39 -8.95
C ASP A 112 -10.86 -20.95 -7.61
N LYS A 113 -10.01 -21.81 -7.02
CA LYS A 113 -9.21 -21.48 -5.84
C LYS A 113 -8.28 -20.31 -6.09
N THR A 114 -7.51 -20.35 -7.17
CA THR A 114 -6.58 -19.25 -7.54
C THR A 114 -7.34 -17.94 -7.76
N ILE A 115 -8.48 -17.98 -8.46
CA ILE A 115 -9.31 -16.79 -8.71
C ILE A 115 -9.85 -16.23 -7.39
N ALA A 116 -10.31 -17.09 -6.47
CA ALA A 116 -10.81 -16.68 -5.16
C ALA A 116 -9.72 -16.01 -4.32
N GLU A 117 -8.51 -16.58 -4.28
CA GLU A 117 -7.34 -16.02 -3.58
C GLU A 117 -6.94 -14.65 -4.14
N GLN A 118 -6.81 -14.53 -5.46
CA GLN A 118 -6.46 -13.25 -6.10
C GLN A 118 -7.54 -12.19 -5.91
N THR A 119 -8.80 -12.59 -5.97
CA THR A 119 -9.93 -11.67 -5.73
C THR A 119 -9.96 -11.19 -4.28
N LYS A 120 -9.70 -12.08 -3.33
CA LYS A 120 -9.60 -11.74 -1.91
C LYS A 120 -8.45 -10.76 -1.66
N ALA A 121 -7.25 -11.08 -2.14
CA ALA A 121 -6.07 -10.23 -2.00
C ALA A 121 -6.27 -8.83 -2.62
N MET A 122 -6.92 -8.76 -3.79
CA MET A 122 -7.27 -7.48 -4.42
C MET A 122 -8.24 -6.67 -3.56
N LYS A 123 -9.27 -7.29 -3.01
CA LYS A 123 -10.24 -6.61 -2.14
C LYS A 123 -9.59 -6.09 -0.86
N GLU A 124 -8.72 -6.89 -0.23
CA GLU A 124 -7.95 -6.50 0.96
C GLU A 124 -7.03 -5.31 0.65
N ALA A 125 -6.30 -5.36 -0.47
CA ALA A 125 -5.41 -4.28 -0.86
C ALA A 125 -6.17 -2.94 -1.09
N ILE A 126 -7.35 -2.99 -1.71
CA ILE A 126 -8.20 -1.82 -1.91
C ILE A 126 -8.81 -1.34 -0.60
N PHE A 127 -9.20 -2.26 0.28
CA PHE A 127 -9.70 -1.92 1.61
C PHE A 127 -8.64 -1.18 2.43
N ASP A 128 -7.40 -1.67 2.45
CA ASP A 128 -6.27 -1.03 3.12
C ASP A 128 -6.04 0.38 2.57
N GLN A 129 -5.97 0.53 1.24
CA GLN A 129 -5.83 1.84 0.59
C GLN A 129 -6.92 2.83 1.01
N ASN A 130 -8.17 2.37 1.08
CA ASN A 130 -9.31 3.23 1.42
C ASN A 130 -9.38 3.58 2.91
N ASN A 131 -8.72 2.80 3.76
CA ASN A 131 -8.71 3.00 5.21
C ASN A 131 -7.34 3.44 5.76
N CYS A 132 -6.36 3.71 4.89
CA CYS A 132 -4.99 4.07 5.29
C CYS A 132 -4.94 5.27 6.24
N ASP A 133 -5.81 6.27 6.05
CA ASP A 133 -5.84 7.46 6.91
C ASP A 133 -6.34 7.13 8.32
N LYS A 134 -7.35 6.25 8.43
CA LYS A 134 -7.87 5.78 9.72
C LYS A 134 -6.81 4.95 10.45
N GLU A 135 -6.14 4.06 9.74
CA GLU A 135 -5.08 3.22 10.31
C GLU A 135 -3.90 4.07 10.77
N TYR A 136 -3.50 5.06 9.97
CA TYR A 136 -2.44 5.99 10.34
C TYR A 136 -2.82 6.83 11.58
N SER A 137 -4.04 7.36 11.61
CA SER A 137 -4.55 8.12 12.77
C SER A 137 -4.58 7.26 14.03
N LYS A 138 -5.01 6.00 13.93
CA LYS A 138 -5.02 5.04 15.04
C LYS A 138 -3.61 4.81 15.59
N ARG A 139 -2.64 4.52 14.73
CA ARG A 139 -1.24 4.34 15.14
C ARG A 139 -0.64 5.58 15.80
N LEU A 140 -0.95 6.77 15.29
CA LEU A 140 -0.52 8.02 15.91
C LEU A 140 -1.13 8.23 17.30
N GLN A 141 -2.41 7.88 17.49
CA GLN A 141 -3.07 7.95 18.79
C GLN A 141 -2.46 6.96 19.79
N GLU A 142 -2.21 5.72 19.37
CA GLU A 142 -1.58 4.71 20.21
C GLU A 142 -0.17 5.15 20.64
N ALA A 143 0.64 5.63 19.70
CA ALA A 143 1.98 6.18 19.99
C ALA A 143 1.90 7.40 20.94
N CYS A 144 0.91 8.28 20.75
CA CYS A 144 0.67 9.41 21.63
C CYS A 144 0.32 8.95 23.06
N LYS A 145 -0.59 7.99 23.22
CA LYS A 145 -0.96 7.41 24.51
C LYS A 145 0.24 6.80 25.22
N MET A 146 0.98 5.92 24.55
CA MET A 146 2.19 5.28 25.11
C MET A 146 3.21 6.31 25.59
N LYS A 147 3.43 7.39 24.80
CA LYS A 147 4.34 8.46 25.17
C LYS A 147 3.89 9.15 26.45
N TYR A 148 2.60 9.47 26.58
CA TYR A 148 2.07 10.15 27.77
C TYR A 148 2.01 9.23 28.98
N GLU A 149 1.73 7.94 28.82
CA GLU A 149 1.81 6.94 29.89
C GLU A 149 3.23 6.85 30.46
N ALA A 150 4.24 6.79 29.58
CA ALA A 150 5.63 6.81 30.00
C ALA A 150 6.05 8.11 30.74
N LEU A 151 5.49 9.27 30.34
CA LEU A 151 5.71 10.53 31.03
C LEU A 151 5.00 10.58 32.41
N LEU A 152 3.76 10.10 32.48
CA LEU A 152 2.99 10.01 33.72
C LEU A 152 3.63 9.10 34.78
N ALA A 153 4.26 8.00 34.31
CA ALA A 153 4.98 7.08 35.20
C ALA A 153 6.20 7.72 35.88
N ARG A 154 6.76 8.79 35.30
CA ARG A 154 7.95 9.51 35.82
C ARG A 154 7.63 10.87 36.46
N ALA A 155 6.38 11.33 36.34
CA ALA A 155 5.97 12.66 36.80
C ALA A 155 5.61 12.67 38.30
N SER A 156 5.87 13.80 38.95
CA SER A 156 5.38 14.09 40.28
C SER A 156 3.85 14.30 40.29
N ASP A 157 3.22 14.21 41.47
CA ASP A 157 1.76 14.30 41.55
C ASP A 157 1.22 15.66 41.09
N SER A 158 2.00 16.73 41.26
CA SER A 158 1.65 18.08 40.78
C SER A 158 1.66 18.19 39.25
N GLU A 159 2.52 17.42 38.56
CA GLU A 159 2.65 17.42 37.10
C GLU A 159 1.65 16.51 36.39
N LYS A 160 1.17 15.47 37.07
CA LYS A 160 0.24 14.48 36.52
C LYS A 160 -1.06 15.10 35.98
N ALA A 161 -1.61 16.07 36.66
CA ALA A 161 -2.84 16.74 36.25
C ALA A 161 -2.68 17.52 34.92
N ALA A 162 -1.57 18.23 34.77
CA ALA A 162 -1.24 18.98 33.54
C ALA A 162 -0.98 18.04 32.36
N LEU A 163 -0.20 16.96 32.57
CA LEU A 163 0.08 15.94 31.56
C LEU A 163 -1.19 15.21 31.10
N THR A 164 -2.10 14.89 32.01
CA THR A 164 -3.37 14.24 31.69
C THR A 164 -4.25 15.10 30.77
N ARG A 165 -4.35 16.42 31.07
CA ARG A 165 -5.06 17.37 30.19
C ARG A 165 -4.41 17.47 28.82
N SER A 166 -3.09 17.62 28.76
CA SER A 166 -2.32 17.70 27.50
C SER A 166 -2.47 16.44 26.67
N SER A 167 -2.42 15.26 27.29
CA SER A 167 -2.64 13.96 26.65
C SER A 167 -4.00 13.89 25.97
N ARG A 168 -5.08 14.18 26.70
CA ARG A 168 -6.46 14.13 26.16
C ARG A 168 -6.61 15.04 24.95
N THR A 169 -6.13 16.27 25.01
CA THR A 169 -6.26 17.25 23.92
C THR A 169 -5.45 16.85 22.70
N ARG A 170 -4.21 16.39 22.88
CA ARG A 170 -3.31 16.05 21.78
C ARG A 170 -3.69 14.76 21.09
N CYS A 171 -4.03 13.70 21.85
CA CYS A 171 -4.48 12.45 21.27
C CYS A 171 -5.84 12.61 20.56
N ALA A 172 -6.75 13.45 21.06
CA ALA A 172 -8.02 13.74 20.40
C ALA A 172 -7.85 14.49 19.07
N ARG A 173 -6.87 15.40 18.96
CA ARG A 173 -6.56 16.08 17.68
C ARG A 173 -6.07 15.10 16.61
N LEU A 174 -5.32 14.08 16.97
CA LEU A 174 -4.83 13.05 16.06
C LEU A 174 -5.94 12.10 15.56
N ALA A 175 -7.13 12.13 16.20
CA ALA A 175 -8.30 11.38 15.75
C ALA A 175 -9.00 12.00 14.53
N ARG A 176 -8.75 13.28 14.26
CA ARG A 176 -9.37 13.99 13.14
C ARG A 176 -8.33 14.13 12.04
N PRO A 177 -8.45 13.41 10.90
CA PRO A 177 -7.60 13.69 9.75
C PRO A 177 -7.88 15.14 9.31
N SER A 178 -6.87 15.97 9.39
CA SER A 178 -6.89 17.34 8.85
C SER A 178 -6.44 17.27 7.39
N TRP A 179 -7.39 17.07 6.52
CA TRP A 179 -7.23 17.31 5.08
C TRP A 179 -8.22 18.38 4.66
#